data_f5ae91294171f9fbb2715441a6b8e365
#
_entry.id   f5ae91294171f9fbb2715441a6b8e365
#
_cell.length_a   1.000
_cell.length_b   1.000
_cell.length_c   1.000
_cell.angle_alpha   90.00
_cell.angle_beta   90.00
_cell.angle_gamma   90.00
#
_symmetry.space_group_name_H-M   'P 1'
#
loop_
_entity.id
_entity.type
_entity.pdbx_description
1 polymer ?
#
loop_
_entity_poly.entity_id
_entity_poly.type
_entity_poly.pdbx_seq_one_letter_code
_entity_poly.pdbx_strand_id
1 'polypeptide(L)'
;HNLLNMVFLTACGDAARAQRMARSGHEEPPPEAPPVIAMLPVPLFHVTGCNCVLHTVTIAGGCLVMMYRWDAAEALRLIEREGVTVFTGVPSMSREMLQHPDWENADTSSLRSMGGGGAAIPTDLVRRIDDGLSQGRPGVGYGLTETAGVATAISNEFYVANPSSVGPLVPCMEARVVDEEGARLDPGQRGELLLRGPNVMKGYLNRPDATAEAIVDGWFRTGDIAEIDADGWIYIKDRIKDVVIRGGENVHCSEVENAIYELDEVSEVAVFGLPDERLGEEVAAAVVLVPGAELDEAALAEHLEGRLARFKHPRRVWFLDEPLPRNANGKFLKRELRDRLEAERTRSDR
;
A
#
# COMPACT_ATOMS: atom_id res chain seq x y z
N HIS A 1 7.63 5.29 24.11
CA HIS A 1 8.35 6.44 23.57
C HIS A 1 8.09 6.59 22.05
N ASN A 2 8.37 5.56 21.26
CA ASN A 2 8.12 5.57 19.81
C ASN A 2 6.63 5.80 19.46
N LEU A 3 5.70 5.20 20.23
CA LEU A 3 4.26 5.40 20.04
C LEU A 3 3.82 6.85 20.25
N LEU A 4 4.30 7.50 21.30
CA LEU A 4 4.02 8.92 21.56
C LEU A 4 4.57 9.80 20.43
N ASN A 5 5.81 9.51 19.97
CA ASN A 5 6.37 10.23 18.84
C ASN A 5 5.50 10.09 17.58
N MET A 6 5.03 8.88 17.27
CA MET A 6 4.17 8.66 16.11
C MET A 6 2.92 9.54 16.17
N VAL A 7 2.26 9.62 17.31
CA VAL A 7 1.07 10.47 17.50
C VAL A 7 1.40 11.96 17.35
N PHE A 8 2.48 12.45 17.97
CA PHE A 8 2.95 13.81 17.79
C PHE A 8 3.32 14.11 16.34
N LEU A 9 3.97 13.16 15.67
CA LEU A 9 4.36 13.31 14.27
C LEU A 9 3.15 13.38 13.34
N THR A 10 2.08 12.63 13.62
CA THR A 10 0.81 12.74 12.88
C THR A 10 0.22 14.14 13.04
N ALA A 11 0.15 14.65 14.26
CA ALA A 11 -0.36 16.02 14.52
C ALA A 11 0.52 17.09 13.88
N CYS A 12 1.85 16.95 13.92
CA CYS A 12 2.77 17.87 13.23
C CYS A 12 2.64 17.77 11.70
N GLY A 13 2.42 16.56 11.17
CA GLY A 13 2.18 16.33 9.74
C GLY A 13 0.92 17.03 9.25
N ASP A 14 -0.15 16.98 10.02
CA ASP A 14 -1.40 17.69 9.72
C ASP A 14 -1.21 19.21 9.73
N ALA A 15 -0.50 19.74 10.71
CA ALA A 15 -0.17 21.16 10.76
C ALA A 15 0.71 21.60 9.58
N ALA A 16 1.71 20.80 9.21
CA ALA A 16 2.58 21.07 8.05
C ALA A 16 1.81 20.99 6.73
N ARG A 17 0.84 20.05 6.62
CA ARG A 17 -0.06 19.95 5.49
C ARG A 17 -0.93 21.20 5.37
N ALA A 18 -1.58 21.61 6.45
CA ALA A 18 -2.38 22.84 6.48
C ALA A 18 -1.57 24.08 6.03
N GLN A 19 -0.32 24.19 6.48
CA GLN A 19 0.58 25.28 6.03
C GLN A 19 0.90 25.20 4.53
N ARG A 20 1.13 23.99 3.99
CA ARG A 20 1.41 23.84 2.55
C ARG A 20 0.17 24.21 1.72
N MET A 21 -1.01 23.74 2.12
CA MET A 21 -2.27 24.11 1.47
C MET A 21 -2.50 25.61 1.47
N ALA A 22 -2.32 26.29 2.59
CA ALA A 22 -2.41 27.74 2.67
C ALA A 22 -1.42 28.45 1.73
N ARG A 23 -0.19 27.95 1.61
CA ARG A 23 0.82 28.52 0.70
C ARG A 23 0.55 28.27 -0.78
N SER A 24 -0.11 27.16 -1.12
CA SER A 24 -0.49 26.80 -2.50
C SER A 24 -1.79 27.46 -2.96
N GLY A 25 -2.42 28.28 -2.13
CA GLY A 25 -3.69 28.95 -2.45
C GLY A 25 -4.92 28.05 -2.36
N HIS A 26 -4.78 26.86 -1.80
CA HIS A 26 -5.92 26.01 -1.48
C HIS A 26 -6.64 26.53 -0.24
N GLU A 27 -7.96 26.48 -0.26
CA GLU A 27 -8.77 26.96 0.88
C GLU A 27 -8.44 26.14 2.13
N GLU A 28 -8.34 26.84 3.27
CA GLU A 28 -8.22 26.17 4.57
C GLU A 28 -9.46 25.28 4.81
N PRO A 29 -9.30 24.10 5.46
CA PRO A 29 -10.44 23.34 5.91
C PRO A 29 -11.32 24.24 6.77
N PRO A 30 -12.66 24.06 6.70
CA PRO A 30 -13.59 24.93 7.45
C PRO A 30 -13.23 24.98 8.93
N PRO A 31 -13.44 26.13 9.61
CA PRO A 31 -13.03 26.31 11.00
C PRO A 31 -13.61 25.31 12.00
N GLU A 32 -14.70 24.66 11.65
CA GLU A 32 -15.25 23.51 12.36
C GLU A 32 -15.08 22.27 11.49
N ALA A 33 -13.94 21.59 11.64
CA ALA A 33 -13.80 20.26 11.05
C ALA A 33 -14.84 19.30 11.65
N PRO A 34 -15.53 18.48 10.82
CA PRO A 34 -16.45 17.50 11.34
C PRO A 34 -15.74 16.55 12.32
N PRO A 35 -16.44 16.00 13.31
CA PRO A 35 -15.85 15.07 14.25
C PRO A 35 -15.19 13.92 13.50
N VAL A 36 -14.03 13.46 13.99
CA VAL A 36 -13.34 12.30 13.42
C VAL A 36 -14.12 11.05 13.81
N ILE A 37 -14.78 10.44 12.85
CA ILE A 37 -15.44 9.14 12.98
C ILE A 37 -14.70 8.19 12.04
N ALA A 38 -13.84 7.37 12.61
CA ALA A 38 -12.96 6.49 11.82
C ALA A 38 -13.46 5.05 11.83
N MET A 39 -13.56 4.45 10.64
CA MET A 39 -13.79 3.02 10.51
C MET A 39 -12.48 2.27 10.60
N LEU A 40 -12.45 1.23 11.44
CA LEU A 40 -11.32 0.34 11.65
C LEU A 40 -11.67 -1.10 11.24
N PRO A 41 -11.40 -1.48 9.98
CA PRO A 41 -11.61 -2.85 9.50
C PRO A 41 -10.42 -3.77 9.74
N VAL A 42 -9.26 -3.23 10.16
CA VAL A 42 -8.01 -3.99 10.37
C VAL A 42 -7.81 -4.32 11.84
N PRO A 43 -7.14 -5.44 12.17
CA PRO A 43 -6.97 -5.89 13.56
C PRO A 43 -6.17 -4.91 14.43
N LEU A 44 -6.58 -4.78 15.71
CA LEU A 44 -5.87 -3.94 16.68
C LEU A 44 -4.48 -4.45 17.07
N PHE A 45 -4.17 -5.73 16.86
CA PHE A 45 -2.81 -6.24 17.08
C PHE A 45 -1.82 -5.81 15.98
N HIS A 46 -2.31 -5.26 14.88
CA HIS A 46 -1.49 -4.70 13.81
C HIS A 46 -1.23 -3.20 14.06
N VAL A 47 -0.03 -2.76 13.71
CA VAL A 47 0.40 -1.37 13.90
C VAL A 47 -0.52 -0.34 13.21
N THR A 48 -1.07 -0.67 12.06
CA THR A 48 -2.03 0.18 11.37
C THR A 48 -3.28 0.39 12.23
N GLY A 49 -3.89 -0.69 12.72
CA GLY A 49 -5.08 -0.59 13.55
C GLY A 49 -4.83 0.12 14.89
N CYS A 50 -3.79 -0.30 15.60
CA CYS A 50 -3.48 0.23 16.93
C CYS A 50 -2.90 1.65 16.87
N ASN A 51 -1.79 1.83 16.14
CA ASN A 51 -1.04 3.07 16.20
C ASN A 51 -1.61 4.13 15.26
N CYS A 52 -1.88 3.75 13.99
CA CYS A 52 -2.27 4.75 12.99
C CYS A 52 -3.74 5.14 13.09
N VAL A 53 -4.62 4.26 13.62
CA VAL A 53 -6.05 4.56 13.74
C VAL A 53 -6.45 4.79 15.19
N LEU A 54 -6.39 3.77 16.06
CA LEU A 54 -6.92 3.86 17.42
C LEU A 54 -6.31 5.04 18.20
N HIS A 55 -4.97 5.12 18.26
CA HIS A 55 -4.33 6.20 19.01
C HIS A 55 -4.63 7.58 18.43
N THR A 56 -4.61 7.71 17.11
CA THR A 56 -4.88 8.98 16.42
C THR A 56 -6.30 9.45 16.68
N VAL A 57 -7.29 8.57 16.53
CA VAL A 57 -8.70 8.87 16.80
C VAL A 57 -8.93 9.22 18.27
N THR A 58 -8.29 8.48 19.20
CA THR A 58 -8.40 8.75 20.64
C THR A 58 -7.90 10.15 21.00
N ILE A 59 -6.76 10.56 20.44
CA ILE A 59 -6.18 11.90 20.68
C ILE A 59 -7.04 13.00 20.07
N ALA A 60 -7.63 12.73 18.89
CA ALA A 60 -8.56 13.67 18.26
C ALA A 60 -9.90 13.79 19.02
N GLY A 61 -10.15 12.97 20.06
CA GLY A 61 -11.45 12.92 20.74
C GLY A 61 -12.55 12.37 19.83
N GLY A 62 -12.19 11.57 18.84
CA GLY A 62 -13.08 11.04 17.83
C GLY A 62 -13.79 9.75 18.25
N CYS A 63 -14.57 9.20 17.32
CA CYS A 63 -15.29 7.93 17.46
C CYS A 63 -14.65 6.86 16.59
N LEU A 64 -14.57 5.61 17.10
CA LEU A 64 -14.06 4.47 16.38
C LEU A 64 -15.19 3.50 16.06
N VAL A 65 -15.45 3.27 14.79
CA VAL A 65 -16.39 2.27 14.28
C VAL A 65 -15.63 1.00 13.93
N MET A 66 -15.86 -0.08 14.68
CA MET A 66 -15.12 -1.34 14.54
C MET A 66 -15.95 -2.40 13.84
N MET A 67 -15.32 -3.20 13.00
CA MET A 67 -15.93 -4.38 12.38
C MET A 67 -15.33 -5.65 12.98
N TYR A 68 -16.19 -6.67 13.22
CA TYR A 68 -15.73 -7.97 13.69
C TYR A 68 -14.88 -8.69 12.62
N ARG A 69 -15.32 -8.61 11.38
CA ARG A 69 -14.58 -9.04 10.19
C ARG A 69 -14.96 -8.14 9.01
N TRP A 70 -14.09 -8.10 8.04
CA TRP A 70 -14.34 -7.32 6.84
C TRP A 70 -15.52 -7.86 6.02
N ASP A 71 -16.38 -6.96 5.58
CA ASP A 71 -17.48 -7.17 4.66
C ASP A 71 -17.83 -5.82 4.01
N ALA A 72 -17.76 -5.72 2.69
CA ALA A 72 -17.92 -4.43 1.99
C ALA A 72 -19.36 -3.87 2.12
N ALA A 73 -20.38 -4.73 2.08
CA ALA A 73 -21.77 -4.29 2.25
C ALA A 73 -22.02 -3.74 3.65
N GLU A 74 -21.50 -4.43 4.69
CA GLU A 74 -21.60 -3.94 6.07
C GLU A 74 -20.80 -2.64 6.25
N ALA A 75 -19.63 -2.49 5.59
CA ALA A 75 -18.85 -1.27 5.64
C ALA A 75 -19.65 -0.09 5.08
N LEU A 76 -20.31 -0.24 3.93
CA LEU A 76 -21.18 0.81 3.34
C LEU A 76 -22.32 1.18 4.28
N ARG A 77 -23.02 0.21 4.87
CA ARG A 77 -24.08 0.46 5.85
C ARG A 77 -23.59 1.18 7.10
N LEU A 78 -22.39 0.84 7.59
CA LEU A 78 -21.78 1.51 8.73
C LEU A 78 -21.35 2.94 8.38
N ILE A 79 -20.82 3.18 7.17
CA ILE A 79 -20.47 4.53 6.70
C ILE A 79 -21.70 5.45 6.77
N GLU A 80 -22.80 5.02 6.17
CA GLU A 80 -24.05 5.78 6.17
C GLU A 80 -24.61 5.95 7.57
N ARG A 81 -24.78 4.87 8.33
CA ARG A 81 -25.42 4.87 9.66
C ARG A 81 -24.67 5.67 10.70
N GLU A 82 -23.37 5.55 10.75
CA GLU A 82 -22.52 6.18 11.78
C GLU A 82 -21.91 7.52 11.30
N GLY A 83 -22.09 7.89 10.03
CA GLY A 83 -21.51 9.10 9.46
C GLY A 83 -19.97 9.04 9.43
N VAL A 84 -19.40 7.91 9.01
CA VAL A 84 -17.95 7.70 9.01
C VAL A 84 -17.26 8.76 8.16
N THR A 85 -16.28 9.45 8.73
CA THR A 85 -15.54 10.51 8.05
C THR A 85 -14.18 10.05 7.52
N VAL A 86 -13.59 9.00 8.12
CA VAL A 86 -12.28 8.45 7.74
C VAL A 86 -12.35 6.94 7.62
N PHE A 87 -12.00 6.43 6.46
CA PHE A 87 -11.79 5.01 6.23
C PHE A 87 -10.30 4.72 6.08
N THR A 88 -9.77 3.82 6.93
CA THR A 88 -8.37 3.38 6.87
C THR A 88 -8.30 1.86 6.85
N GLY A 89 -8.01 1.30 5.69
CA GLY A 89 -7.94 -0.14 5.46
C GLY A 89 -6.72 -0.54 4.62
N VAL A 90 -6.77 -1.74 4.07
CA VAL A 90 -5.84 -2.16 3.01
C VAL A 90 -6.45 -1.86 1.63
N PRO A 91 -5.64 -1.72 0.56
CA PRO A 91 -6.13 -1.28 -0.75
C PRO A 91 -7.27 -2.13 -1.32
N SER A 92 -7.24 -3.45 -1.09
CA SER A 92 -8.31 -4.34 -1.54
C SER A 92 -9.66 -4.03 -0.91
N MET A 93 -9.70 -3.59 0.36
CA MET A 93 -10.94 -3.21 1.03
C MET A 93 -11.57 -1.99 0.37
N SER A 94 -10.76 -0.98 0.02
CA SER A 94 -11.22 0.19 -0.72
C SER A 94 -11.75 -0.21 -2.10
N ARG A 95 -11.04 -1.10 -2.82
CA ARG A 95 -11.46 -1.59 -4.12
C ARG A 95 -12.78 -2.37 -4.04
N GLU A 96 -12.90 -3.29 -3.08
CA GLU A 96 -14.12 -4.07 -2.85
C GLU A 96 -15.33 -3.19 -2.58
N MET A 97 -15.19 -2.10 -1.80
CA MET A 97 -16.28 -1.15 -1.58
C MET A 97 -16.67 -0.41 -2.87
N LEU A 98 -15.68 0.13 -3.61
CA LEU A 98 -15.93 0.87 -4.85
C LEU A 98 -16.54 0.00 -5.96
N GLN A 99 -16.28 -1.30 -5.96
CA GLN A 99 -16.84 -2.27 -6.91
C GLN A 99 -18.13 -2.92 -6.40
N HIS A 100 -18.56 -2.62 -5.16
CA HIS A 100 -19.77 -3.23 -4.61
C HIS A 100 -21.02 -2.67 -5.29
N PRO A 101 -22.02 -3.52 -5.65
CA PRO A 101 -23.28 -3.05 -6.31
C PRO A 101 -24.03 -1.96 -5.53
N ASP A 102 -23.91 -1.95 -4.21
CA ASP A 102 -24.57 -0.96 -3.36
C ASP A 102 -23.81 0.36 -3.26
N TRP A 103 -22.61 0.50 -3.83
CA TRP A 103 -21.80 1.71 -3.74
C TRP A 103 -22.56 2.96 -4.22
N GLU A 104 -23.18 2.86 -5.39
CA GLU A 104 -23.93 3.97 -6.00
C GLU A 104 -25.18 4.38 -5.20
N ASN A 105 -25.70 3.49 -4.34
CA ASN A 105 -26.91 3.71 -3.57
C ASN A 105 -26.62 4.09 -2.11
N ALA A 106 -25.41 3.85 -1.61
CA ALA A 106 -25.02 4.17 -0.24
C ALA A 106 -24.70 5.66 -0.06
N ASP A 107 -25.14 6.26 1.01
CA ASP A 107 -24.75 7.63 1.36
C ASP A 107 -23.33 7.64 1.94
N THR A 108 -22.35 7.91 1.07
CA THR A 108 -20.94 8.07 1.42
C THR A 108 -20.52 9.53 1.57
N SER A 109 -21.46 10.47 1.60
CA SER A 109 -21.19 11.92 1.64
C SER A 109 -20.45 12.39 2.90
N SER A 110 -20.50 11.59 3.97
CA SER A 110 -19.73 11.85 5.20
C SER A 110 -18.21 11.61 5.04
N LEU A 111 -17.78 10.74 4.11
CA LEU A 111 -16.37 10.40 3.93
C LEU A 111 -15.56 11.62 3.48
N ARG A 112 -14.49 11.90 4.21
CA ARG A 112 -13.49 12.95 3.92
C ARG A 112 -12.14 12.36 3.49
N SER A 113 -11.86 11.13 3.92
CA SER A 113 -10.64 10.42 3.56
C SER A 113 -10.91 8.94 3.41
N MET A 114 -10.41 8.37 2.33
CA MET A 114 -10.43 6.93 2.07
C MET A 114 -9.05 6.48 1.62
N GLY A 115 -8.51 5.49 2.30
CA GLY A 115 -7.17 4.99 1.97
C GLY A 115 -6.63 4.09 3.05
N GLY A 116 -5.33 4.16 3.27
CA GLY A 116 -4.69 3.33 4.29
C GLY A 116 -3.21 3.10 4.04
N GLY A 117 -2.78 1.87 4.27
CA GLY A 117 -1.39 1.46 4.11
C GLY A 117 -1.23 -0.04 4.32
N GLY A 118 0.01 -0.47 4.54
CA GLY A 118 0.34 -1.88 4.79
C GLY A 118 0.53 -2.73 3.51
N ALA A 119 0.09 -2.23 2.36
CA ALA A 119 0.37 -2.80 1.04
C ALA A 119 0.53 -1.67 0.01
N ALA A 120 1.12 -1.98 -1.14
CA ALA A 120 1.17 -1.05 -2.26
C ALA A 120 -0.25 -0.71 -2.74
N ILE A 121 -0.51 0.57 -2.98
CA ILE A 121 -1.79 1.04 -3.54
C ILE A 121 -1.60 1.15 -5.04
N PRO A 122 -2.37 0.39 -5.86
CA PRO A 122 -2.37 0.55 -7.30
C PRO A 122 -2.77 1.97 -7.70
N THR A 123 -2.11 2.55 -8.70
CA THR A 123 -2.31 3.95 -9.09
C THR A 123 -3.71 4.22 -9.66
N ASP A 124 -4.34 3.20 -10.30
CA ASP A 124 -5.73 3.27 -10.73
C ASP A 124 -6.69 3.45 -9.55
N LEU A 125 -6.44 2.78 -8.43
CA LEU A 125 -7.28 2.86 -7.23
C LEU A 125 -7.27 4.28 -6.63
N VAL A 126 -6.17 5.01 -6.69
CA VAL A 126 -6.10 6.41 -6.25
C VAL A 126 -7.12 7.26 -7.01
N ARG A 127 -7.15 7.12 -8.33
CA ARG A 127 -8.12 7.83 -9.18
C ARG A 127 -9.55 7.37 -8.91
N ARG A 128 -9.78 6.06 -8.80
CA ARG A 128 -11.14 5.53 -8.49
C ARG A 128 -11.68 6.04 -7.16
N ILE A 129 -10.82 6.19 -6.15
CA ILE A 129 -11.22 6.78 -4.86
C ILE A 129 -11.57 8.26 -5.04
N ASP A 130 -10.75 9.02 -5.79
CA ASP A 130 -10.97 10.44 -6.03
C ASP A 130 -12.27 10.68 -6.82
N ASP A 131 -12.51 9.90 -7.87
CA ASP A 131 -13.72 9.97 -8.69
C ASP A 131 -14.97 9.50 -7.92
N GLY A 132 -14.84 8.50 -7.04
CA GLY A 132 -15.94 7.89 -6.31
C GLY A 132 -16.40 8.67 -5.07
N LEU A 133 -15.60 9.59 -4.54
CA LEU A 133 -15.94 10.35 -3.33
C LEU A 133 -16.37 11.77 -3.66
N SER A 134 -17.58 12.15 -3.24
CA SER A 134 -18.13 13.50 -3.49
C SER A 134 -17.38 14.62 -2.77
N GLN A 135 -16.87 14.36 -1.56
CA GLN A 135 -16.19 15.35 -0.72
C GLN A 135 -14.87 14.85 -0.13
N GLY A 136 -14.60 13.57 -0.28
CA GLY A 136 -13.40 12.93 0.24
C GLY A 136 -12.25 12.92 -0.75
N ARG A 137 -11.07 12.53 -0.27
CA ARG A 137 -9.88 12.38 -1.09
C ARG A 137 -9.10 11.12 -0.69
N PRO A 138 -8.34 10.55 -1.61
CA PRO A 138 -7.45 9.42 -1.31
C PRO A 138 -6.31 9.83 -0.38
N GLY A 139 -5.80 8.84 0.38
CA GLY A 139 -4.63 9.03 1.21
C GLY A 139 -3.86 7.73 1.42
N VAL A 140 -2.54 7.82 1.59
CA VAL A 140 -1.68 6.69 1.92
C VAL A 140 -0.62 7.08 2.94
N GLY A 141 -0.31 6.13 3.84
CA GLY A 141 0.87 6.16 4.69
C GLY A 141 1.74 4.95 4.44
N TYR A 142 3.04 5.16 4.28
CA TYR A 142 4.02 4.08 4.25
C TYR A 142 4.77 4.01 5.58
N GLY A 143 5.00 2.80 6.01
CA GLY A 143 5.80 2.48 7.19
C GLY A 143 5.72 0.99 7.51
N LEU A 144 6.45 0.60 8.55
CA LEU A 144 6.58 -0.77 8.99
C LEU A 144 6.24 -0.84 10.50
N THR A 145 6.09 -2.05 11.01
CA THR A 145 5.96 -2.27 12.46
C THR A 145 7.17 -1.67 13.20
N GLU A 146 8.33 -1.81 12.61
CA GLU A 146 9.62 -1.32 13.08
C GLU A 146 9.73 0.22 13.12
N THR A 147 8.85 0.93 12.40
CA THR A 147 8.75 2.40 12.42
C THR A 147 7.48 2.90 13.13
N ALA A 148 6.89 2.08 13.98
CA ALA A 148 5.65 2.37 14.71
C ALA A 148 4.44 2.70 13.80
N GLY A 149 4.51 2.34 12.52
CA GLY A 149 3.41 2.40 11.54
C GLY A 149 3.57 3.43 10.44
N VAL A 150 4.21 4.58 10.68
CA VAL A 150 4.29 5.68 9.70
C VAL A 150 5.70 6.24 9.60
N ALA A 151 6.22 6.31 8.38
CA ALA A 151 7.46 7.01 8.04
C ALA A 151 7.21 8.10 6.99
N THR A 152 6.24 7.89 6.09
CA THR A 152 5.82 8.86 5.08
C THR A 152 4.30 8.93 5.01
N ALA A 153 3.77 10.04 4.48
CA ALA A 153 2.35 10.17 4.23
C ALA A 153 2.08 11.17 3.09
N ILE A 154 1.04 10.86 2.30
CA ILE A 154 0.50 11.75 1.27
C ILE A 154 -1.02 11.59 1.21
N SER A 155 -1.73 12.67 0.89
CA SER A 155 -3.19 12.65 0.78
C SER A 155 -3.68 13.79 -0.10
N ASN A 156 -4.99 13.80 -0.36
CA ASN A 156 -5.70 14.83 -1.08
C ASN A 156 -5.18 15.00 -2.52
N GLU A 157 -5.31 16.20 -3.06
CA GLU A 157 -4.85 16.58 -4.40
C GLU A 157 -3.37 16.30 -4.64
N PHE A 158 -2.54 16.34 -3.60
CA PHE A 158 -1.13 15.97 -3.71
C PHE A 158 -0.94 14.49 -4.07
N TYR A 159 -1.79 13.62 -3.51
CA TYR A 159 -1.75 12.19 -3.82
C TYR A 159 -2.33 11.92 -5.22
N VAL A 160 -3.41 12.60 -5.58
CA VAL A 160 -3.98 12.48 -6.94
C VAL A 160 -2.96 12.91 -8.00
N ALA A 161 -2.21 13.98 -7.74
CA ALA A 161 -1.14 14.46 -8.63
C ALA A 161 0.09 13.53 -8.67
N ASN A 162 0.34 12.76 -7.61
CA ASN A 162 1.50 11.87 -7.48
C ASN A 162 1.08 10.47 -7.00
N PRO A 163 0.25 9.73 -7.77
CA PRO A 163 -0.40 8.50 -7.30
C PRO A 163 0.55 7.32 -7.05
N SER A 164 1.77 7.37 -7.59
CA SER A 164 2.82 6.37 -7.38
C SER A 164 3.73 6.66 -6.17
N SER A 165 3.61 7.85 -5.55
CA SER A 165 4.41 8.23 -4.39
C SER A 165 3.73 7.83 -3.08
N VAL A 166 4.53 7.45 -2.10
CA VAL A 166 4.09 7.28 -0.70
C VAL A 166 4.24 8.58 0.11
N GLY A 167 4.60 9.67 -0.56
CA GLY A 167 4.74 11.00 0.02
C GLY A 167 6.12 11.32 0.59
N PRO A 168 6.27 12.52 1.13
CA PRO A 168 7.46 12.92 1.84
C PRO A 168 7.52 12.28 3.23
N LEU A 169 8.70 12.32 3.84
CA LEU A 169 8.87 11.91 5.24
C LEU A 169 7.96 12.70 6.18
N VAL A 170 7.44 12.01 7.19
CA VAL A 170 6.84 12.70 8.33
C VAL A 170 7.93 13.46 9.12
N PRO A 171 7.59 14.51 9.87
CA PRO A 171 8.57 15.27 10.66
C PRO A 171 9.43 14.37 11.56
N CYS A 172 10.68 14.78 11.77
CA CYS A 172 11.69 14.10 12.59
C CYS A 172 12.18 12.73 12.07
N MET A 173 11.73 12.30 10.89
CA MET A 173 12.28 11.14 10.19
C MET A 173 13.32 11.55 9.17
N GLU A 174 14.30 10.69 8.96
CA GLU A 174 15.32 10.80 7.93
C GLU A 174 15.26 9.56 7.03
N ALA A 175 15.52 9.75 5.74
CA ALA A 175 15.63 8.66 4.79
C ALA A 175 16.89 8.81 3.91
N ARG A 176 17.40 7.70 3.45
CA ARG A 176 18.38 7.63 2.37
C ARG A 176 18.15 6.37 1.56
N VAL A 177 18.53 6.43 0.30
CA VAL A 177 18.60 5.26 -0.59
C VAL A 177 20.05 4.87 -0.73
N VAL A 178 20.35 3.58 -0.66
CA VAL A 178 21.70 3.06 -0.76
C VAL A 178 21.78 1.92 -1.80
N ASP A 179 22.99 1.73 -2.36
CA ASP A 179 23.29 0.58 -3.19
C ASP A 179 23.55 -0.69 -2.36
N GLU A 180 23.95 -1.78 -3.04
CA GLU A 180 24.24 -3.07 -2.40
C GLU A 180 25.44 -2.99 -1.45
N GLU A 181 26.39 -2.10 -1.71
CA GLU A 181 27.56 -1.83 -0.89
C GLU A 181 27.28 -0.91 0.29
N GLY A 182 26.05 -0.33 0.36
CA GLY A 182 25.62 0.58 1.42
C GLY A 182 26.01 2.04 1.17
N ALA A 183 26.54 2.38 0.00
CA ALA A 183 26.84 3.75 -0.37
C ALA A 183 25.54 4.52 -0.70
N ARG A 184 25.48 5.78 -0.23
CA ARG A 184 24.33 6.65 -0.49
C ARG A 184 24.24 7.00 -1.98
N LEU A 185 23.05 6.81 -2.52
CA LEU A 185 22.70 7.15 -3.90
C LEU A 185 22.19 8.60 -4.01
N ASP A 186 22.34 9.18 -5.20
CA ASP A 186 21.82 10.49 -5.56
C ASP A 186 20.28 10.47 -5.77
N PRO A 187 19.58 11.60 -5.67
CA PRO A 187 18.16 11.68 -5.98
C PRO A 187 17.83 11.11 -7.36
N GLY A 188 16.72 10.35 -7.42
CA GLY A 188 16.27 9.68 -8.65
C GLY A 188 16.90 8.32 -8.90
N GLN A 189 17.90 7.91 -8.12
CA GLN A 189 18.47 6.57 -8.20
C GLN A 189 17.73 5.57 -7.31
N ARG A 190 17.69 4.32 -7.74
CA ARG A 190 16.99 3.22 -7.05
C ARG A 190 17.94 2.40 -6.21
N GLY A 191 17.53 2.07 -5.00
CA GLY A 191 18.28 1.21 -4.09
C GLY A 191 17.47 0.90 -2.85
N GLU A 192 18.10 0.34 -1.82
CA GLU A 192 17.42 0.03 -0.56
C GLU A 192 17.11 1.31 0.23
N LEU A 193 15.86 1.45 0.67
CA LEU A 193 15.44 2.53 1.55
C LEU A 193 15.89 2.26 2.98
N LEU A 194 16.62 3.20 3.56
CA LEU A 194 16.98 3.20 4.96
C LEU A 194 16.28 4.36 5.68
N LEU A 195 15.78 4.07 6.88
CA LEU A 195 15.05 5.04 7.71
C LEU A 195 15.76 5.25 9.05
N ARG A 196 15.74 6.48 9.55
CA ARG A 196 16.21 6.84 10.88
C ARG A 196 15.26 7.85 11.51
N GLY A 197 15.04 7.74 12.81
CA GLY A 197 14.21 8.69 13.54
C GLY A 197 13.63 8.11 14.82
N PRO A 198 12.91 8.93 15.59
CA PRO A 198 12.37 8.53 16.88
C PRO A 198 11.28 7.45 16.80
N ASN A 199 10.70 7.23 15.61
CA ASN A 199 9.72 6.16 15.38
C ASN A 199 10.37 4.79 15.24
N VAL A 200 11.64 4.73 14.85
CA VAL A 200 12.34 3.46 14.65
C VAL A 200 12.47 2.70 15.96
N MET A 201 12.16 1.42 15.96
CA MET A 201 12.28 0.53 17.10
C MET A 201 13.71 0.48 17.64
N LYS A 202 13.86 0.09 18.91
CA LYS A 202 15.19 -0.17 19.50
C LYS A 202 15.80 -1.49 19.02
N GLY A 203 14.97 -2.44 18.61
CA GLY A 203 15.38 -3.75 18.17
C GLY A 203 14.29 -4.81 18.36
N TYR A 204 14.57 -6.01 17.89
CA TYR A 204 13.71 -7.19 18.08
C TYR A 204 13.97 -7.83 19.45
N LEU A 205 12.88 -8.08 20.19
CA LEU A 205 12.96 -8.65 21.53
C LEU A 205 13.65 -10.04 21.49
N ASN A 206 14.68 -10.20 22.31
CA ASN A 206 15.48 -11.43 22.41
C ASN A 206 16.11 -11.92 21.09
N ARG A 207 16.30 -10.99 20.12
CA ARG A 207 16.89 -11.29 18.82
C ARG A 207 18.00 -10.27 18.47
N PRO A 208 19.12 -10.30 19.21
CA PRO A 208 20.21 -9.34 19.00
C PRO A 208 20.82 -9.45 17.59
N ASP A 209 20.95 -10.66 17.04
CA ASP A 209 21.48 -10.88 15.70
C ASP A 209 20.60 -10.23 14.63
N ALA A 210 19.28 -10.50 14.66
CA ALA A 210 18.33 -9.88 13.75
C ALA A 210 18.27 -8.35 13.92
N THR A 211 18.48 -7.86 15.14
CA THR A 211 18.55 -6.42 15.39
C THR A 211 19.80 -5.80 14.75
N ALA A 212 20.96 -6.43 14.92
CA ALA A 212 22.22 -5.96 14.33
C ALA A 212 22.19 -5.99 12.80
N GLU A 213 21.50 -6.96 12.19
CA GLU A 213 21.28 -7.03 10.74
C GLU A 213 20.32 -5.91 10.26
N ALA A 214 19.25 -5.66 10.99
CA ALA A 214 18.22 -4.70 10.59
C ALA A 214 18.59 -3.24 10.89
N ILE A 215 19.42 -2.97 11.92
CA ILE A 215 19.80 -1.61 12.32
C ILE A 215 21.32 -1.48 12.31
N VAL A 216 21.82 -0.80 11.29
CA VAL A 216 23.25 -0.57 11.07
C VAL A 216 23.56 0.92 11.19
N ASP A 217 24.48 1.31 12.06
CA ASP A 217 24.86 2.70 12.30
C ASP A 217 23.68 3.65 12.59
N GLY A 218 22.66 3.12 13.28
CA GLY A 218 21.45 3.86 13.64
C GLY A 218 20.45 4.01 12.48
N TRP A 219 20.68 3.36 11.35
CA TRP A 219 19.77 3.29 10.21
C TRP A 219 19.07 1.94 10.15
N PHE A 220 17.76 1.97 10.07
CA PHE A 220 16.93 0.79 9.87
C PHE A 220 16.85 0.44 8.39
N ARG A 221 17.22 -0.76 8.04
CA ARG A 221 17.12 -1.34 6.70
C ARG A 221 15.70 -1.85 6.49
N THR A 222 14.97 -1.23 5.56
CA THR A 222 13.55 -1.56 5.36
C THR A 222 13.35 -2.86 4.58
N GLY A 223 14.33 -3.23 3.75
CA GLY A 223 14.21 -4.28 2.75
C GLY A 223 13.29 -3.90 1.58
N ASP A 224 12.93 -2.62 1.46
CA ASP A 224 12.14 -2.08 0.37
C ASP A 224 13.06 -1.32 -0.60
N ILE A 225 12.89 -1.53 -1.90
CA ILE A 225 13.56 -0.76 -2.96
C ILE A 225 12.76 0.52 -3.17
N ALA A 226 13.45 1.64 -3.13
CA ALA A 226 12.84 2.95 -3.31
C ALA A 226 13.68 3.90 -4.17
N GLU A 227 13.06 4.98 -4.53
CA GLU A 227 13.65 6.15 -5.16
C GLU A 227 13.20 7.39 -4.38
N ILE A 228 14.08 8.33 -4.13
CA ILE A 228 13.78 9.64 -3.57
C ILE A 228 14.12 10.66 -4.64
N ASP A 229 13.17 11.46 -5.08
CA ASP A 229 13.41 12.49 -6.07
C ASP A 229 14.05 13.76 -5.47
N ALA A 230 14.34 14.74 -6.33
CA ALA A 230 14.98 15.99 -5.92
C ALA A 230 14.11 16.85 -4.98
N ASP A 231 12.79 16.67 -5.01
CA ASP A 231 11.82 17.39 -4.18
C ASP A 231 11.52 16.64 -2.86
N GLY A 232 12.12 15.45 -2.67
CA GLY A 232 11.97 14.64 -1.46
C GLY A 232 10.74 13.72 -1.45
N TRP A 233 10.09 13.51 -2.61
CA TRP A 233 9.05 12.52 -2.73
C TRP A 233 9.64 11.11 -2.77
N ILE A 234 9.02 10.19 -2.05
CA ILE A 234 9.48 8.80 -1.94
C ILE A 234 8.55 7.89 -2.75
N TYR A 235 9.18 7.03 -3.55
CA TYR A 235 8.51 6.05 -4.42
C TYR A 235 9.00 4.67 -4.06
N ILE A 236 8.13 3.86 -3.44
CA ILE A 236 8.44 2.44 -3.19
C ILE A 236 8.25 1.68 -4.50
N LYS A 237 9.29 0.98 -4.92
CA LYS A 237 9.26 0.22 -6.18
C LYS A 237 8.89 -1.23 -5.96
N ASP A 238 9.52 -1.89 -4.98
CA ASP A 238 9.22 -3.28 -4.60
C ASP A 238 9.92 -3.64 -3.29
N ARG A 239 9.74 -4.88 -2.85
CA ARG A 239 10.58 -5.49 -1.82
C ARG A 239 11.77 -6.19 -2.45
N ILE A 240 12.94 -6.10 -1.83
CA ILE A 240 14.18 -6.75 -2.32
C ILE A 240 13.94 -8.25 -2.60
N LYS A 241 13.23 -8.94 -1.71
CA LYS A 241 12.93 -10.38 -1.81
C LYS A 241 11.76 -10.75 -2.72
N ASP A 242 11.01 -9.77 -3.23
CA ASP A 242 9.87 -9.99 -4.12
C ASP A 242 10.23 -9.62 -5.58
N VAL A 243 11.42 -9.05 -5.84
CA VAL A 243 11.93 -8.77 -7.18
C VAL A 243 12.21 -10.09 -7.89
N VAL A 244 11.72 -10.24 -9.12
CA VAL A 244 12.00 -11.39 -9.98
C VAL A 244 13.27 -11.11 -10.77
N ILE A 245 14.28 -11.98 -10.61
CA ILE A 245 15.57 -11.87 -11.33
C ILE A 245 15.52 -12.74 -12.57
N ARG A 246 15.13 -12.13 -13.69
CA ARG A 246 14.92 -12.83 -14.96
C ARG A 246 16.05 -12.56 -15.95
N GLY A 247 16.95 -13.54 -16.11
CA GLY A 247 18.06 -13.42 -17.06
C GLY A 247 19.02 -12.27 -16.76
N GLY A 248 19.14 -11.89 -15.48
CA GLY A 248 19.95 -10.76 -15.03
C GLY A 248 19.20 -9.42 -14.97
N GLU A 249 17.94 -9.38 -15.44
CA GLU A 249 17.10 -8.20 -15.37
C GLU A 249 16.19 -8.24 -14.12
N ASN A 250 16.11 -7.14 -13.42
CA ASN A 250 15.21 -6.98 -12.26
C ASN A 250 13.80 -6.62 -12.72
N VAL A 251 12.83 -7.49 -12.44
CA VAL A 251 11.41 -7.22 -12.68
C VAL A 251 10.74 -6.95 -11.35
N HIS A 252 10.25 -5.72 -11.19
CA HIS A 252 9.49 -5.32 -10.02
C HIS A 252 8.05 -5.84 -10.14
N CYS A 253 7.65 -6.72 -9.24
CA CYS A 253 6.31 -7.31 -9.25
C CYS A 253 5.21 -6.24 -9.19
N SER A 254 5.41 -5.19 -8.41
CA SER A 254 4.44 -4.08 -8.27
C SER A 254 4.21 -3.30 -9.57
N GLU A 255 5.23 -3.18 -10.43
CA GLU A 255 5.10 -2.54 -11.75
C GLU A 255 4.17 -3.35 -12.66
N VAL A 256 4.32 -4.66 -12.64
CA VAL A 256 3.47 -5.57 -13.44
C VAL A 256 2.06 -5.63 -12.88
N GLU A 257 1.91 -5.70 -11.54
CA GLU A 257 0.62 -5.66 -10.88
C GLU A 257 -0.15 -4.37 -11.19
N ASN A 258 0.52 -3.22 -11.15
CA ASN A 258 -0.10 -1.93 -11.48
C ASN A 258 -0.63 -1.90 -12.91
N ALA A 259 0.14 -2.42 -13.89
CA ALA A 259 -0.30 -2.48 -15.28
C ALA A 259 -1.51 -3.41 -15.46
N ILE A 260 -1.55 -4.53 -14.73
CA ILE A 260 -2.69 -5.46 -14.77
C ILE A 260 -3.93 -4.86 -14.11
N TYR A 261 -3.78 -4.11 -13.02
CA TYR A 261 -4.89 -3.45 -12.33
C TYR A 261 -5.54 -2.31 -13.13
N GLU A 262 -4.94 -1.84 -14.23
CA GLU A 262 -5.60 -0.90 -15.15
C GLU A 262 -6.81 -1.53 -15.87
N LEU A 263 -6.92 -2.86 -15.91
CA LEU A 263 -8.08 -3.58 -16.44
C LEU A 263 -9.23 -3.57 -15.43
N ASP A 264 -10.40 -3.12 -15.85
CA ASP A 264 -11.62 -3.06 -15.04
C ASP A 264 -12.11 -4.44 -14.63
N GLU A 265 -11.78 -5.46 -15.42
CA GLU A 265 -12.12 -6.86 -15.21
C GLU A 265 -11.36 -7.48 -14.03
N VAL A 266 -10.25 -6.86 -13.57
CA VAL A 266 -9.38 -7.41 -12.53
C VAL A 266 -9.80 -6.94 -11.14
N SER A 267 -10.13 -7.89 -10.28
CA SER A 267 -10.40 -7.66 -8.86
C SER A 267 -9.11 -7.74 -8.03
N GLU A 268 -8.32 -8.82 -8.24
CA GLU A 268 -7.07 -9.04 -7.51
C GLU A 268 -5.98 -9.56 -8.45
N VAL A 269 -4.74 -9.16 -8.18
CA VAL A 269 -3.56 -9.73 -8.85
C VAL A 269 -2.38 -9.83 -7.90
N ALA A 270 -1.63 -10.93 -8.04
CA ALA A 270 -0.33 -11.11 -7.41
C ALA A 270 0.68 -11.61 -8.45
N VAL A 271 1.77 -10.89 -8.57
CA VAL A 271 2.90 -11.24 -9.46
C VAL A 271 4.06 -11.77 -8.62
N PHE A 272 4.71 -12.82 -9.12
CA PHE A 272 5.83 -13.49 -8.43
C PHE A 272 6.74 -14.19 -9.43
N GLY A 273 7.96 -14.51 -8.99
CA GLY A 273 8.92 -15.31 -9.76
C GLY A 273 8.70 -16.81 -9.59
N LEU A 274 8.82 -17.54 -10.69
CA LEU A 274 8.92 -19.00 -10.71
C LEU A 274 10.34 -19.42 -11.14
N PRO A 275 10.89 -20.50 -10.60
CA PRO A 275 12.18 -21.02 -11.06
C PRO A 275 12.16 -21.35 -12.56
N ASP A 276 13.20 -20.91 -13.28
CA ASP A 276 13.45 -21.22 -14.68
C ASP A 276 14.92 -21.63 -14.87
N GLU A 277 15.15 -22.78 -15.55
CA GLU A 277 16.50 -23.34 -15.71
C GLU A 277 17.43 -22.43 -16.52
N ARG A 278 16.90 -21.64 -17.45
CA ARG A 278 17.69 -20.81 -18.35
C ARG A 278 17.84 -19.37 -17.83
N LEU A 279 16.81 -18.82 -17.24
CA LEU A 279 16.72 -17.41 -16.88
C LEU A 279 16.85 -17.16 -15.38
N GLY A 280 16.97 -18.21 -14.57
CA GLY A 280 16.93 -18.15 -13.11
C GLY A 280 15.49 -18.09 -12.63
N GLU A 281 14.75 -17.05 -13.02
CA GLU A 281 13.33 -16.92 -12.76
C GLU A 281 12.53 -16.47 -13.99
N GLU A 282 11.26 -16.81 -14.01
CA GLU A 282 10.25 -16.33 -14.95
C GLU A 282 9.13 -15.60 -14.20
N VAL A 283 8.60 -14.55 -14.82
CA VAL A 283 7.48 -13.79 -14.27
C VAL A 283 6.19 -14.59 -14.40
N ALA A 284 5.42 -14.65 -13.32
CA ALA A 284 4.12 -15.29 -13.28
C ALA A 284 3.10 -14.40 -12.56
N ALA A 285 1.83 -14.55 -12.89
CA ALA A 285 0.72 -13.83 -12.27
C ALA A 285 -0.42 -14.77 -11.88
N ALA A 286 -1.04 -14.49 -10.73
CA ALA A 286 -2.33 -15.04 -10.37
C ALA A 286 -3.34 -13.90 -10.34
N VAL A 287 -4.44 -14.06 -11.04
CA VAL A 287 -5.45 -13.03 -11.28
C VAL A 287 -6.82 -13.54 -10.83
N VAL A 288 -7.56 -12.71 -10.12
CA VAL A 288 -8.97 -12.93 -9.80
C VAL A 288 -9.78 -11.87 -10.53
N LEU A 289 -10.80 -12.29 -11.26
CA LEU A 289 -11.66 -11.38 -12.00
C LEU A 289 -12.82 -10.86 -11.14
N VAL A 290 -13.35 -9.73 -11.53
CA VAL A 290 -14.63 -9.23 -11.01
C VAL A 290 -15.74 -10.23 -11.40
N PRO A 291 -16.72 -10.51 -10.53
CA PRO A 291 -17.79 -11.44 -10.84
C PRO A 291 -18.49 -11.13 -12.17
N GLY A 292 -18.51 -12.08 -13.08
CA GLY A 292 -19.12 -11.95 -14.40
C GLY A 292 -18.23 -11.31 -15.47
N ALA A 293 -17.02 -10.89 -15.14
CA ALA A 293 -16.05 -10.42 -16.12
C ALA A 293 -15.37 -11.60 -16.84
N GLU A 294 -14.95 -11.37 -18.07
CA GLU A 294 -14.20 -12.32 -18.90
C GLU A 294 -12.87 -11.69 -19.32
N LEU A 295 -11.79 -12.37 -19.08
CA LEU A 295 -10.44 -12.00 -19.51
C LEU A 295 -9.64 -13.29 -19.76
N ASP A 296 -8.93 -13.37 -20.87
CA ASP A 296 -8.03 -14.49 -21.15
C ASP A 296 -6.56 -14.02 -21.22
N GLU A 297 -5.66 -15.00 -21.32
CA GLU A 297 -4.22 -14.72 -21.38
C GLU A 297 -3.84 -13.86 -22.61
N ALA A 298 -4.55 -14.01 -23.74
CA ALA A 298 -4.25 -13.27 -24.95
C ALA A 298 -4.63 -11.79 -24.80
N ALA A 299 -5.81 -11.50 -24.28
CA ALA A 299 -6.27 -10.14 -24.01
C ALA A 299 -5.39 -9.45 -22.95
N LEU A 300 -5.00 -10.19 -21.88
CA LEU A 300 -4.05 -9.67 -20.89
C LEU A 300 -2.69 -9.34 -21.52
N ALA A 301 -2.15 -10.23 -22.37
CA ALA A 301 -0.87 -9.99 -23.04
C ALA A 301 -0.94 -8.78 -23.98
N GLU A 302 -2.04 -8.62 -24.75
CA GLU A 302 -2.28 -7.47 -25.62
C GLU A 302 -2.35 -6.18 -24.78
N HIS A 303 -3.05 -6.19 -23.65
CA HIS A 303 -3.12 -5.03 -22.76
C HIS A 303 -1.74 -4.60 -22.23
N LEU A 304 -0.86 -5.55 -21.96
CA LEU A 304 0.49 -5.27 -21.46
C LEU A 304 1.45 -4.80 -22.57
N GLU A 305 1.15 -5.06 -23.85
CA GLU A 305 1.95 -4.57 -24.96
C GLU A 305 1.96 -3.03 -24.99
N GLY A 306 3.16 -2.45 -25.11
CA GLY A 306 3.36 -1.00 -25.08
C GLY A 306 3.34 -0.34 -23.70
N ARG A 307 2.88 -1.05 -22.65
CA ARG A 307 2.90 -0.60 -21.25
C ARG A 307 4.15 -1.07 -20.52
N LEU A 308 4.54 -2.32 -20.75
CA LEU A 308 5.70 -2.95 -20.12
C LEU A 308 6.68 -3.48 -21.18
N ALA A 309 7.96 -3.49 -20.82
CA ALA A 309 8.95 -4.19 -21.61
C ALA A 309 8.61 -5.70 -21.66
N ARG A 310 8.75 -6.33 -22.81
CA ARG A 310 8.31 -7.71 -23.07
C ARG A 310 8.87 -8.76 -22.09
N PHE A 311 10.08 -8.54 -21.55
CA PHE A 311 10.67 -9.44 -20.56
C PHE A 311 9.97 -9.39 -19.20
N LYS A 312 9.17 -8.36 -18.92
CA LYS A 312 8.37 -8.19 -17.70
C LYS A 312 6.99 -8.83 -17.79
N HIS A 313 6.54 -9.21 -19.00
CA HIS A 313 5.23 -9.83 -19.18
C HIS A 313 5.20 -11.17 -18.46
N PRO A 314 4.12 -11.46 -17.69
CA PRO A 314 3.92 -12.79 -17.12
C PRO A 314 3.88 -13.83 -18.23
N ARG A 315 4.73 -14.83 -18.12
CA ARG A 315 4.74 -15.96 -19.05
C ARG A 315 3.69 -17.00 -18.69
N ARG A 316 3.25 -17.00 -17.45
CA ARG A 316 2.18 -17.84 -16.93
C ARG A 316 1.20 -16.98 -16.17
N VAL A 317 -0.07 -17.19 -16.46
CA VAL A 317 -1.17 -16.55 -15.78
C VAL A 317 -2.14 -17.63 -15.29
N TRP A 318 -2.54 -17.54 -14.03
CA TRP A 318 -3.61 -18.32 -13.47
C TRP A 318 -4.80 -17.41 -13.20
N PHE A 319 -5.92 -17.71 -13.82
CA PHE A 319 -7.19 -17.10 -13.43
C PHE A 319 -7.83 -17.98 -12.37
N LEU A 320 -8.10 -17.39 -11.19
CA LEU A 320 -8.59 -18.09 -10.02
C LEU A 320 -10.03 -17.66 -9.73
N ASP A 321 -10.87 -18.63 -9.37
CA ASP A 321 -12.26 -18.38 -8.97
C ASP A 321 -12.38 -17.96 -7.50
N GLU A 322 -11.33 -18.20 -6.70
CA GLU A 322 -11.29 -17.88 -5.28
C GLU A 322 -10.37 -16.66 -5.02
N PRO A 323 -10.69 -15.83 -4.01
CA PRO A 323 -9.82 -14.74 -3.60
C PRO A 323 -8.40 -15.21 -3.28
N LEU A 324 -7.41 -14.33 -3.55
CA LEU A 324 -6.02 -14.63 -3.24
C LEU A 324 -5.81 -14.83 -1.72
N PRO A 325 -4.95 -15.79 -1.30
CA PRO A 325 -4.68 -16.03 0.11
C PRO A 325 -4.10 -14.80 0.78
N ARG A 326 -4.64 -14.45 1.95
CA ARG A 326 -4.28 -13.25 2.72
C ARG A 326 -3.95 -13.59 4.16
N ASN A 327 -3.06 -12.83 4.75
CA ASN A 327 -2.89 -12.85 6.19
C ASN A 327 -4.05 -12.12 6.91
N ALA A 328 -4.06 -12.16 8.24
CA ALA A 328 -5.10 -11.51 9.04
C ALA A 328 -5.20 -9.97 8.82
N ASN A 329 -4.19 -9.35 8.24
CA ASN A 329 -4.15 -7.92 7.92
C ASN A 329 -4.61 -7.62 6.48
N GLY A 330 -5.05 -8.63 5.72
CA GLY A 330 -5.49 -8.48 4.34
C GLY A 330 -4.36 -8.45 3.29
N LYS A 331 -3.09 -8.65 3.68
CA LYS A 331 -1.96 -8.67 2.75
C LYS A 331 -1.85 -10.03 2.05
N PHE A 332 -1.65 -10.04 0.73
CA PHE A 332 -1.47 -11.26 -0.06
C PHE A 332 -0.26 -12.08 0.41
N LEU A 333 -0.47 -13.37 0.54
CA LEU A 333 0.55 -14.37 0.88
C LEU A 333 1.20 -14.93 -0.39
N LYS A 334 1.93 -14.07 -1.13
CA LYS A 334 2.52 -14.40 -2.44
C LYS A 334 3.34 -15.69 -2.43
N ARG A 335 4.11 -15.95 -1.36
CA ARG A 335 4.92 -17.16 -1.25
C ARG A 335 4.06 -18.41 -1.17
N GLU A 336 3.02 -18.40 -0.34
CA GLU A 336 2.09 -19.53 -0.20
C GLU A 336 1.35 -19.80 -1.51
N LEU A 337 0.89 -18.73 -2.16
CA LEU A 337 0.24 -18.78 -3.46
C LEU A 337 1.16 -19.40 -4.53
N ARG A 338 2.40 -18.91 -4.64
CA ARG A 338 3.40 -19.44 -5.54
C ARG A 338 3.63 -20.94 -5.31
N ASP A 339 3.91 -21.33 -4.06
CA ASP A 339 4.25 -22.71 -3.71
C ASP A 339 3.07 -23.65 -4.04
N ARG A 340 1.81 -23.20 -3.85
CA ARG A 340 0.59 -23.93 -4.23
C ARG A 340 0.48 -24.12 -5.74
N LEU A 341 0.57 -23.02 -6.51
CA LEU A 341 0.39 -23.05 -7.97
C LEU A 341 1.51 -23.80 -8.67
N GLU A 342 2.74 -23.73 -8.16
CA GLU A 342 3.87 -24.52 -8.67
C GLU A 342 3.67 -26.03 -8.42
N ALA A 343 3.15 -26.41 -7.25
CA ALA A 343 2.84 -27.80 -6.94
C ALA A 343 1.70 -28.37 -7.82
N GLU A 344 0.68 -27.58 -8.11
CA GLU A 344 -0.41 -27.94 -9.03
C GLU A 344 0.11 -28.17 -10.44
N ARG A 345 0.97 -27.28 -10.94
CA ARG A 345 1.63 -27.40 -12.23
C ARG A 345 2.40 -28.71 -12.36
N THR A 346 3.25 -29.01 -11.38
CA THR A 346 4.11 -30.21 -11.41
C THR A 346 3.29 -31.50 -11.43
N ARG A 347 2.04 -31.46 -10.95
CA ARG A 347 1.10 -32.60 -11.03
C ARG A 347 0.42 -32.72 -12.39
N SER A 348 0.12 -31.59 -13.05
CA SER A 348 -0.53 -31.58 -14.37
C SER A 348 0.42 -31.95 -15.50
N ASP A 349 1.72 -31.73 -15.35
CA ASP A 349 2.76 -32.06 -16.30
C ASP A 349 3.23 -33.55 -16.20
N ARG A 350 2.67 -34.35 -15.28
CA ARG A 350 2.92 -35.78 -15.09
C ARG A 350 1.75 -36.64 -15.60
#